data_e382cc56c6178f096220578860a76930
#
_entry.id   e382cc56c6178f096220578860a76930
#
_cell.length_a   1.000
_cell.length_b   1.000
_cell.length_c   1.000
_cell.angle_alpha   90.00
_cell.angle_beta   90.00
_cell.angle_gamma   90.00
#
_symmetry.space_group_name_H-M   'P 1'
#
loop_
_entity.id
_entity.type
_entity.pdbx_description
1 polymer ?
#
loop_
_entity_poly.entity_id
_entity_poly.type
_entity_poly.pdbx_seq_one_letter_code
_entity_poly.pdbx_strand_id
1 'polypeptide(L)'
;INTSMELAQWSVSYEANWLQCSKQKTAAEGTFLRITVNENTGETKRTANIKVTSTTATYTITVNQYAKGEVIVEGDIKVTPTGGKASEHQEGQDIENTYDGKFSTDGAAPFHTPWGQSAKFPVTLEYYFKGDTEIDYLIYYTRSGNGNFGKVKVYTTTNPDRSDYTLQGEYDFKEQNAPSKVSFSEGIKATGIKFEVLSGLGDFVSCDEMEFYKTNTDKTLDKQLLTVFTDITCTEIKNNVTNEQIQALPDYFVRIAEAVRDNTYDKWEKEFRIRSYEPYSNIAEWADKLMTKKYSDLDNPTGISVKAGDDIIVLVGDTYGQNISMQCIWETGTEYKQTASSGDVYMLNPGVNKLTMKGEGQLFVMYNTELTSNTAKPIKIHIPLGSGTVNGFFDLKEHKTDEKYAELLKKSTHKYFCIRGEKIMFYFHRNKLLEYVPNNILSAIHLWDNIVGWQQELMGIDDVRPSQVNNHLFAISPEGSYMWASDYQIGFVYTYLGNILLEDNVMAAEDNAWGPAHEIGHVHQAAINWASSTESSNNLFSNFI
;
A
#
# COMPACT_ATOMS: atom_id res chain seq x y z
N ILE A 1 1.54 -22.41 15.42
CA ILE A 1 0.66 -22.78 16.57
C ILE A 1 1.52 -22.84 17.81
N ASN A 2 1.25 -21.97 18.75
CA ASN A 2 2.05 -21.82 19.97
C ASN A 2 1.50 -22.65 21.13
N THR A 3 2.38 -23.07 22.01
CA THR A 3 2.02 -23.77 23.25
C THR A 3 2.95 -23.37 24.39
N SER A 4 2.43 -23.42 25.62
CA SER A 4 3.23 -23.22 26.84
C SER A 4 4.02 -24.46 27.26
N MET A 5 3.79 -25.62 26.61
CA MET A 5 4.44 -26.90 26.97
C MET A 5 5.84 -27.02 26.38
N GLU A 6 6.74 -27.67 27.10
CA GLU A 6 8.08 -28.01 26.59
C GLU A 6 8.00 -29.04 25.45
N LEU A 7 9.00 -29.02 24.54
CA LEU A 7 9.03 -29.86 23.33
C LEU A 7 8.83 -31.37 23.63
N ALA A 8 9.31 -31.85 24.77
CA ALA A 8 9.20 -33.26 25.17
C ALA A 8 7.80 -33.66 25.70
N GLN A 9 6.95 -32.69 26.02
CA GLN A 9 5.65 -32.95 26.68
C GLN A 9 4.50 -33.24 25.70
N TRP A 10 4.76 -33.14 24.42
CA TRP A 10 3.75 -33.39 23.38
C TRP A 10 4.34 -34.01 22.13
N SER A 11 3.50 -34.71 21.37
CA SER A 11 3.86 -35.36 20.11
C SER A 11 2.97 -34.89 19.00
N VAL A 12 3.44 -35.07 17.77
CA VAL A 12 2.74 -34.72 16.54
C VAL A 12 2.73 -35.93 15.63
N SER A 13 1.56 -36.28 15.09
CA SER A 13 1.42 -37.32 14.08
C SER A 13 0.54 -36.85 12.93
N TYR A 14 0.89 -37.24 11.72
CA TYR A 14 0.17 -36.96 10.46
C TYR A 14 0.60 -37.97 9.39
N GLU A 15 -0.25 -38.17 8.38
CA GLU A 15 -0.01 -39.17 7.33
C GLU A 15 0.23 -38.56 5.95
N ALA A 16 -0.06 -37.25 5.76
CA ALA A 16 0.04 -36.60 4.46
C ALA A 16 1.49 -36.32 4.07
N ASN A 17 1.92 -36.77 2.90
CA ASN A 17 3.27 -36.59 2.36
C ASN A 17 3.54 -35.18 1.79
N TRP A 18 2.51 -34.36 1.65
CA TRP A 18 2.57 -33.00 1.11
C TRP A 18 2.70 -31.94 2.22
N LEU A 19 2.67 -32.33 3.49
CA LEU A 19 2.93 -31.43 4.61
C LEU A 19 4.05 -31.98 5.49
N GLN A 20 4.70 -31.08 6.19
CA GLN A 20 5.74 -31.38 7.18
C GLN A 20 5.45 -30.62 8.47
N CYS A 21 5.60 -31.27 9.58
CA CYS A 21 5.44 -30.67 10.90
C CYS A 21 6.77 -30.71 11.65
N SER A 22 7.18 -29.60 12.22
CA SER A 22 8.35 -29.53 13.09
C SER A 22 8.03 -28.80 14.39
N LYS A 23 8.39 -29.41 15.52
CA LYS A 23 8.33 -28.75 16.81
C LYS A 23 9.55 -27.85 16.97
N GLN A 24 9.34 -26.60 17.31
CA GLN A 24 10.41 -25.62 17.46
C GLN A 24 10.26 -24.84 18.78
N LYS A 25 11.37 -24.32 19.28
CA LYS A 25 11.40 -23.41 20.42
C LYS A 25 12.39 -22.29 20.13
N THR A 26 11.92 -21.06 20.25
CA THR A 26 12.75 -19.86 20.14
C THR A 26 12.60 -18.99 21.38
N ALA A 27 13.56 -18.12 21.65
CA ALA A 27 13.49 -17.20 22.78
C ALA A 27 12.33 -16.21 22.66
N ALA A 28 12.02 -15.79 21.44
CA ALA A 28 10.97 -14.80 21.15
C ALA A 28 9.56 -15.40 21.14
N GLU A 29 9.39 -16.63 20.62
CA GLU A 29 8.06 -17.21 20.33
C GLU A 29 7.68 -18.34 21.30
N GLY A 30 8.59 -18.77 22.17
CA GLY A 30 8.38 -19.94 23.02
C GLY A 30 8.39 -21.25 22.23
N THR A 31 7.55 -22.20 22.62
CA THR A 31 7.42 -23.51 21.95
C THR A 31 6.27 -23.48 20.97
N PHE A 32 6.50 -23.92 19.74
CA PHE A 32 5.49 -23.92 18.69
C PHE A 32 5.62 -25.08 17.70
N LEU A 33 4.53 -25.35 17.01
CA LEU A 33 4.46 -26.26 15.88
C LEU A 33 4.53 -25.46 14.58
N ARG A 34 5.58 -25.68 13.79
CA ARG A 34 5.67 -25.20 12.42
C ARG A 34 5.06 -26.24 11.48
N ILE A 35 4.12 -25.82 10.67
CA ILE A 35 3.50 -26.62 9.61
C ILE A 35 3.92 -26.02 8.28
N THR A 36 4.60 -26.82 7.46
CA THR A 36 4.99 -26.44 6.10
C THR A 36 4.24 -27.34 5.12
N VAL A 37 3.68 -26.77 4.08
CA VAL A 37 2.92 -27.51 3.06
C VAL A 37 3.56 -27.31 1.68
N ASN A 38 3.66 -28.39 0.91
CA ASN A 38 4.03 -28.31 -0.50
C ASN A 38 2.84 -27.80 -1.32
N GLU A 39 3.10 -27.10 -2.42
CA GLU A 39 2.06 -26.63 -3.33
C GLU A 39 1.15 -27.79 -3.77
N ASN A 40 -0.17 -27.54 -3.80
CA ASN A 40 -1.12 -28.48 -4.39
C ASN A 40 -1.22 -28.22 -5.90
N THR A 41 -0.49 -29.00 -6.67
CA THR A 41 -0.50 -28.94 -8.15
C THR A 41 -1.64 -29.76 -8.77
N GLY A 42 -2.44 -30.46 -7.95
CA GLY A 42 -3.57 -31.26 -8.41
C GLY A 42 -4.84 -30.43 -8.64
N GLU A 43 -5.77 -30.98 -9.39
CA GLU A 43 -7.07 -30.36 -9.74
C GLU A 43 -8.12 -30.46 -8.63
N THR A 44 -7.80 -31.12 -7.51
CA THR A 44 -8.75 -31.36 -6.42
C THR A 44 -8.19 -30.90 -5.09
N LYS A 45 -9.09 -30.42 -4.21
CA LYS A 45 -8.79 -30.12 -2.81
C LYS A 45 -8.19 -31.35 -2.11
N ARG A 46 -7.18 -31.13 -1.28
CA ARG A 46 -6.64 -32.17 -0.39
C ARG A 46 -6.73 -31.75 1.07
N THR A 47 -6.98 -32.69 1.95
CA THR A 47 -7.17 -32.48 3.38
C THR A 47 -6.26 -33.39 4.16
N ALA A 48 -5.65 -32.91 5.24
CA ALA A 48 -4.88 -33.71 6.17
C ALA A 48 -5.20 -33.31 7.61
N ASN A 49 -5.18 -34.29 8.49
CA ASN A 49 -5.32 -34.07 9.93
C ASN A 49 -3.97 -34.25 10.61
N ILE A 50 -3.59 -33.25 11.39
CA ILE A 50 -2.43 -33.29 12.27
C ILE A 50 -2.95 -33.49 13.69
N LYS A 51 -2.54 -34.57 14.34
CA LYS A 51 -2.86 -34.82 15.76
C LYS A 51 -1.71 -34.33 16.62
N VAL A 52 -2.01 -33.42 17.52
CA VAL A 52 -1.10 -32.92 18.56
C VAL A 52 -1.54 -33.52 19.87
N THR A 53 -0.74 -34.41 20.44
CA THR A 53 -1.09 -35.16 21.63
C THR A 53 -0.15 -34.82 22.80
N SER A 54 -0.73 -34.45 23.91
CA SER A 54 -0.06 -34.29 25.20
C SER A 54 -0.47 -35.41 26.18
N THR A 55 0.07 -35.39 27.38
CA THR A 55 -0.32 -36.34 28.43
C THR A 55 -1.78 -36.19 28.87
N THR A 56 -2.41 -35.05 28.60
CA THR A 56 -3.76 -34.70 29.12
C THR A 56 -4.81 -34.52 28.02
N ALA A 57 -4.39 -34.28 26.78
CA ALA A 57 -5.32 -33.97 25.69
C ALA A 57 -4.74 -34.30 24.31
N THR A 58 -5.64 -34.56 23.35
CA THR A 58 -5.32 -34.65 21.93
C THR A 58 -6.13 -33.60 21.17
N TYR A 59 -5.45 -32.80 20.37
CA TYR A 59 -6.05 -31.82 19.46
C TYR A 59 -5.81 -32.23 18.03
N THR A 60 -6.84 -32.08 17.19
CA THR A 60 -6.75 -32.32 15.76
C THR A 60 -6.75 -30.98 15.03
N ILE A 61 -5.72 -30.77 14.20
CA ILE A 61 -5.62 -29.62 13.32
C ILE A 61 -5.91 -30.13 11.92
N THR A 62 -7.00 -29.68 11.32
CA THR A 62 -7.33 -30.02 9.94
C THR A 62 -6.70 -29.00 9.01
N VAL A 63 -5.81 -29.48 8.15
CA VAL A 63 -5.18 -28.68 7.08
C VAL A 63 -5.91 -28.94 5.78
N ASN A 64 -6.58 -27.95 5.26
CA ASN A 64 -7.21 -27.99 3.95
C ASN A 64 -6.32 -27.25 2.97
N GLN A 65 -5.85 -27.92 1.93
CA GLN A 65 -5.15 -27.29 0.83
C GLN A 65 -5.92 -27.52 -0.47
N TYR A 66 -6.36 -26.43 -1.04
CA TYR A 66 -7.17 -26.47 -2.24
C TYR A 66 -6.31 -26.70 -3.46
N ALA A 67 -6.90 -27.17 -4.55
CA ALA A 67 -6.27 -27.20 -5.84
C ALA A 67 -5.79 -25.79 -6.22
N LYS A 68 -4.79 -25.72 -7.03
CA LYS A 68 -4.47 -24.50 -7.75
C LYS A 68 -5.55 -24.28 -8.82
N GLY A 69 -6.75 -23.98 -8.36
CA GLY A 69 -7.80 -23.44 -9.21
C GLY A 69 -7.36 -22.02 -9.56
N GLU A 70 -6.89 -21.82 -10.74
CA GLU A 70 -6.55 -20.49 -11.24
C GLU A 70 -7.83 -19.67 -11.25
N VAL A 71 -7.92 -18.69 -10.35
CA VAL A 71 -8.98 -17.68 -10.45
C VAL A 71 -8.66 -16.86 -11.69
N ILE A 72 -9.40 -17.12 -12.77
CA ILE A 72 -9.30 -16.31 -13.99
C ILE A 72 -10.00 -15.00 -13.71
N VAL A 73 -9.23 -13.95 -13.54
CA VAL A 73 -9.72 -12.57 -13.44
C VAL A 73 -9.61 -11.95 -14.81
N GLU A 74 -10.76 -11.62 -15.39
CA GLU A 74 -10.83 -10.95 -16.67
C GLU A 74 -10.52 -9.46 -16.44
N GLY A 75 -9.29 -9.06 -16.69
CA GLY A 75 -8.83 -7.66 -16.65
C GLY A 75 -9.36 -6.84 -17.82
N ASP A 76 -9.16 -5.56 -17.75
CA ASP A 76 -9.36 -4.65 -18.88
C ASP A 76 -8.32 -4.93 -19.99
N ILE A 77 -8.66 -4.62 -21.22
CA ILE A 77 -7.86 -4.97 -22.39
C ILE A 77 -6.78 -3.92 -22.59
N LYS A 78 -5.52 -4.28 -22.42
CA LYS A 78 -4.38 -3.38 -22.68
C LYS A 78 -4.25 -3.09 -24.17
N VAL A 79 -4.17 -1.80 -24.53
CA VAL A 79 -3.96 -1.31 -25.90
C VAL A 79 -2.54 -0.77 -25.99
N THR A 80 -1.66 -1.54 -26.63
CA THR A 80 -0.24 -1.18 -26.69
C THR A 80 0.02 -0.18 -27.83
N PRO A 81 0.75 0.92 -27.59
CA PRO A 81 1.21 1.81 -28.65
C PRO A 81 2.04 1.09 -29.70
N THR A 82 1.95 1.55 -30.95
CA THR A 82 2.75 1.06 -32.08
C THR A 82 4.00 1.89 -32.32
N GLY A 83 4.16 2.98 -31.58
CA GLY A 83 5.29 3.90 -31.63
C GLY A 83 5.00 5.13 -30.79
N GLY A 84 5.97 6.02 -30.70
CA GLY A 84 5.83 7.26 -29.95
C GLY A 84 6.87 8.31 -30.33
N LYS A 85 6.76 9.50 -29.72
CA LYS A 85 7.71 10.59 -29.89
C LYS A 85 7.68 11.49 -28.66
N ALA A 86 8.85 11.88 -28.16
CA ALA A 86 9.00 12.91 -27.14
C ALA A 86 9.68 14.16 -27.73
N SER A 87 9.38 15.36 -27.17
CA SER A 87 10.03 16.61 -27.59
C SER A 87 11.50 16.69 -27.18
N GLU A 88 11.86 16.05 -26.08
CA GLU A 88 13.22 15.91 -25.57
C GLU A 88 13.32 14.66 -24.68
N HIS A 89 14.48 14.07 -24.57
CA HIS A 89 14.75 12.94 -23.68
C HIS A 89 16.23 12.85 -23.34
N GLN A 90 16.54 12.18 -22.25
CA GLN A 90 17.90 11.74 -21.88
C GLN A 90 18.30 10.56 -22.76
N GLU A 91 19.56 10.50 -23.20
CA GLU A 91 20.08 9.36 -23.98
C GLU A 91 19.82 8.03 -23.24
N GLY A 92 19.21 7.07 -23.95
CA GLY A 92 18.80 5.77 -23.42
C GLY A 92 17.55 5.78 -22.53
N GLN A 93 16.88 6.92 -22.43
CA GLN A 93 15.63 7.08 -21.67
C GLN A 93 14.52 7.66 -22.57
N ASP A 94 14.28 6.97 -23.66
CA ASP A 94 13.36 7.34 -24.72
C ASP A 94 11.90 7.04 -24.38
N ILE A 95 10.98 7.54 -25.19
CA ILE A 95 9.54 7.32 -24.98
C ILE A 95 9.15 5.84 -25.10
N GLU A 96 9.89 5.04 -25.86
CA GLU A 96 9.67 3.61 -26.01
C GLU A 96 9.77 2.87 -24.68
N ASN A 97 10.57 3.38 -23.72
CA ASN A 97 10.68 2.82 -22.39
C ASN A 97 9.39 2.97 -21.56
N THR A 98 8.45 3.82 -21.99
CA THR A 98 7.18 4.03 -21.28
C THR A 98 6.06 3.07 -21.65
N TYR A 99 6.29 2.16 -22.60
CA TYR A 99 5.28 1.17 -23.03
C TYR A 99 5.89 -0.18 -23.39
N ASP A 100 7.10 -0.48 -22.88
CA ASP A 100 7.79 -1.75 -23.09
C ASP A 100 7.37 -2.84 -22.08
N GLY A 101 6.52 -2.50 -21.11
CA GLY A 101 6.00 -3.36 -20.08
C GLY A 101 6.98 -3.63 -18.94
N LYS A 102 8.03 -2.81 -18.80
CA LYS A 102 9.05 -2.96 -17.76
C LYS A 102 9.11 -1.72 -16.88
N PHE A 103 9.31 -1.94 -15.61
CA PHE A 103 9.40 -0.89 -14.62
C PHE A 103 10.84 -0.67 -14.14
N SER A 104 11.14 0.53 -13.67
CA SER A 104 12.44 0.87 -13.09
C SER A 104 12.79 0.02 -11.86
N THR A 105 11.79 -0.46 -11.13
CA THR A 105 11.96 -1.44 -10.05
C THR A 105 12.45 -2.81 -10.54
N ASP A 106 12.22 -3.14 -11.80
CA ASP A 106 12.75 -4.34 -12.46
C ASP A 106 14.15 -4.09 -13.06
N GLY A 107 14.72 -2.89 -12.85
CA GLY A 107 16.02 -2.47 -13.39
C GLY A 107 15.95 -1.89 -14.79
N ALA A 108 14.76 -1.63 -15.33
CA ALA A 108 14.60 -0.97 -16.63
C ALA A 108 14.87 0.55 -16.54
N ALA A 109 15.23 1.16 -17.64
CA ALA A 109 15.38 2.60 -17.72
C ALA A 109 14.01 3.24 -18.00
N PRO A 110 13.55 4.23 -17.19
CA PRO A 110 12.32 4.97 -17.47
C PRO A 110 12.57 6.02 -18.56
N PHE A 111 11.51 6.66 -19.06
CA PHE A 111 11.64 7.93 -19.76
C PHE A 111 12.04 9.05 -18.80
N HIS A 112 12.93 9.94 -19.25
CA HIS A 112 13.33 11.14 -18.51
C HIS A 112 13.81 12.24 -19.45
N THR A 113 13.50 13.50 -19.15
CA THR A 113 14.11 14.67 -19.81
C THR A 113 15.60 14.77 -19.52
N PRO A 114 16.41 15.52 -20.30
CA PRO A 114 17.86 15.58 -20.12
C PRO A 114 18.28 15.96 -18.71
N TRP A 115 19.29 15.28 -18.19
CA TRP A 115 19.86 15.57 -16.87
C TRP A 115 20.70 16.86 -16.88
N GLY A 116 20.81 17.49 -15.71
CA GLY A 116 21.67 18.66 -15.50
C GLY A 116 21.12 19.96 -16.06
N GLN A 117 19.90 19.96 -16.59
CA GLN A 117 19.17 21.17 -17.00
C GLN A 117 17.68 20.99 -16.79
N SER A 118 16.98 22.08 -16.51
CA SER A 118 15.50 22.04 -16.42
C SER A 118 14.87 21.68 -17.77
N ALA A 119 13.77 20.95 -17.72
CA ALA A 119 12.97 20.61 -18.90
C ALA A 119 12.44 21.86 -19.61
N LYS A 120 12.28 21.78 -20.91
CA LYS A 120 11.71 22.87 -21.73
C LYS A 120 10.19 22.71 -21.82
N PHE A 121 9.50 23.19 -20.81
CA PHE A 121 8.04 23.11 -20.78
C PHE A 121 7.37 23.94 -21.89
N PRO A 122 6.27 23.43 -22.52
CA PRO A 122 5.69 22.12 -22.28
C PRO A 122 6.53 21.00 -22.92
N VAL A 123 6.76 19.92 -22.16
CA VAL A 123 7.33 18.70 -22.73
C VAL A 123 6.19 17.89 -23.35
N THR A 124 6.37 17.45 -24.60
CA THR A 124 5.35 16.67 -25.29
C THR A 124 5.75 15.20 -25.36
N LEU A 125 4.77 14.33 -25.09
CA LEU A 125 4.85 12.88 -25.23
C LEU A 125 3.70 12.44 -26.13
N GLU A 126 3.99 11.84 -27.26
CA GLU A 126 3.00 11.37 -28.22
C GLU A 126 3.07 9.85 -28.36
N TYR A 127 1.93 9.19 -28.24
CA TYR A 127 1.76 7.74 -28.39
C TYR A 127 0.91 7.44 -29.61
N TYR A 128 1.32 6.48 -30.42
CA TYR A 128 0.69 6.15 -31.69
C TYR A 128 -0.02 4.81 -31.64
N PHE A 129 -1.19 4.72 -32.23
CA PHE A 129 -2.04 3.53 -32.22
C PHE A 129 -2.56 3.21 -33.62
N LYS A 130 -3.11 2.01 -33.79
CA LYS A 130 -3.75 1.59 -35.05
C LYS A 130 -5.11 2.26 -35.29
N GLY A 131 -5.78 2.72 -34.22
CA GLY A 131 -7.12 3.30 -34.33
C GLY A 131 -8.25 2.26 -34.49
N ASP A 132 -7.96 0.99 -34.29
CA ASP A 132 -8.92 -0.11 -34.42
C ASP A 132 -9.61 -0.48 -33.10
N THR A 133 -8.99 -0.18 -31.98
CA THR A 133 -9.48 -0.48 -30.63
C THR A 133 -9.79 0.80 -29.87
N GLU A 134 -10.92 0.85 -29.18
CA GLU A 134 -11.28 1.94 -28.28
C GLU A 134 -10.33 1.96 -27.08
N ILE A 135 -9.96 3.16 -26.65
CA ILE A 135 -9.22 3.42 -25.41
C ILE A 135 -10.17 4.20 -24.50
N ASP A 136 -10.51 3.62 -23.36
CA ASP A 136 -11.43 4.22 -22.40
C ASP A 136 -10.69 4.98 -21.31
N TYR A 137 -9.47 4.55 -21.00
CA TYR A 137 -8.63 5.22 -20.01
C TYR A 137 -7.15 4.90 -20.20
N LEU A 138 -6.32 5.68 -19.52
CA LEU A 138 -4.88 5.45 -19.44
C LEU A 138 -4.41 5.56 -17.99
N ILE A 139 -3.25 4.97 -17.71
CA ILE A 139 -2.57 5.06 -16.42
C ILE A 139 -1.14 5.53 -16.66
N TYR A 140 -0.79 6.64 -16.04
CA TYR A 140 0.58 7.12 -15.92
C TYR A 140 1.21 6.53 -14.67
N TYR A 141 2.33 5.85 -14.82
CA TYR A 141 3.15 5.36 -13.71
C TYR A 141 4.40 6.22 -13.56
N THR A 142 4.58 6.74 -12.35
CA THR A 142 5.73 7.55 -11.99
C THR A 142 6.95 6.68 -11.68
N ARG A 143 8.14 7.17 -11.97
CA ARG A 143 9.39 6.51 -11.56
C ARG A 143 9.79 6.78 -10.10
N SER A 144 8.98 7.47 -9.32
CA SER A 144 9.27 7.83 -7.93
C SER A 144 10.52 8.71 -7.77
N GLY A 145 10.42 9.94 -8.20
CA GLY A 145 11.53 10.89 -8.08
C GLY A 145 11.28 12.17 -8.86
N ASN A 146 12.34 12.88 -9.17
CA ASN A 146 12.24 14.06 -10.02
C ASN A 146 11.60 13.72 -11.37
N GLY A 147 10.78 14.64 -11.85
CA GLY A 147 10.06 14.50 -13.11
C GLY A 147 8.67 13.89 -12.99
N ASN A 148 8.19 13.54 -11.79
CA ASN A 148 6.79 13.18 -11.61
C ASN A 148 5.89 14.28 -12.17
N PHE A 149 4.87 13.91 -12.98
CA PHE A 149 4.02 14.90 -13.66
C PHE A 149 3.22 15.74 -12.66
N GLY A 150 3.22 17.05 -12.88
CA GLY A 150 2.29 17.98 -12.28
C GLY A 150 1.13 18.25 -13.23
N LYS A 151 1.04 19.46 -13.79
CA LYS A 151 -0.05 19.85 -14.70
C LYS A 151 0.17 19.30 -16.11
N VAL A 152 -0.89 18.74 -16.68
CA VAL A 152 -0.85 18.06 -17.97
C VAL A 152 -2.09 18.39 -18.80
N LYS A 153 -1.93 18.58 -20.11
CA LYS A 153 -3.03 18.56 -21.08
C LYS A 153 -2.97 17.27 -21.88
N VAL A 154 -4.10 16.61 -22.03
CA VAL A 154 -4.22 15.37 -22.79
C VAL A 154 -5.05 15.63 -24.04
N TYR A 155 -4.49 15.27 -25.18
CA TYR A 155 -5.12 15.42 -26.49
C TYR A 155 -5.24 14.06 -27.17
N THR A 156 -6.24 13.89 -28.01
CA THR A 156 -6.40 12.70 -28.86
C THR A 156 -6.66 13.09 -30.32
N THR A 157 -6.31 12.19 -31.22
CA THR A 157 -6.73 12.26 -32.64
C THR A 157 -7.15 10.89 -33.13
N THR A 158 -8.14 10.86 -34.02
CA THR A 158 -8.54 9.67 -34.78
C THR A 158 -8.05 9.73 -36.23
N ASN A 159 -7.36 10.80 -36.60
CA ASN A 159 -6.84 11.00 -37.95
C ASN A 159 -5.58 10.14 -38.17
N PRO A 160 -5.52 9.32 -39.23
CA PRO A 160 -4.37 8.47 -39.51
C PRO A 160 -3.04 9.21 -39.68
N ASP A 161 -3.05 10.45 -40.15
CA ASP A 161 -1.84 11.28 -40.32
C ASP A 161 -1.47 12.08 -39.05
N ARG A 162 -2.32 12.05 -38.00
CA ARG A 162 -2.12 12.74 -36.72
C ARG A 162 -1.90 14.25 -36.88
N SER A 163 -2.52 14.86 -37.89
CA SER A 163 -2.37 16.29 -38.22
C SER A 163 -3.17 17.21 -37.30
N ASP A 164 -4.19 16.67 -36.61
CA ASP A 164 -5.09 17.40 -35.72
C ASP A 164 -5.28 16.65 -34.41
N TYR A 165 -5.17 17.38 -33.33
CA TYR A 165 -5.38 16.85 -31.97
C TYR A 165 -6.47 17.66 -31.27
N THR A 166 -7.42 16.98 -30.66
CA THR A 166 -8.48 17.57 -29.86
C THR A 166 -8.17 17.43 -28.39
N LEU A 167 -8.23 18.54 -27.64
CA LEU A 167 -8.06 18.53 -26.19
C LEU A 167 -9.17 17.72 -25.53
N GLN A 168 -8.80 16.73 -24.72
CA GLN A 168 -9.72 15.91 -23.92
C GLN A 168 -9.89 16.45 -22.50
N GLY A 169 -8.83 17.03 -21.94
CA GLY A 169 -8.88 17.60 -20.61
C GLY A 169 -7.54 18.14 -20.13
N GLU A 170 -7.63 18.90 -19.04
CA GLU A 170 -6.48 19.37 -18.28
C GLU A 170 -6.51 18.66 -16.92
N TYR A 171 -5.38 18.12 -16.50
CA TYR A 171 -5.24 17.32 -15.29
C TYR A 171 -4.08 17.85 -14.47
N ASP A 172 -4.15 17.62 -13.16
CA ASP A 172 -3.05 17.89 -12.27
C ASP A 172 -2.71 16.59 -11.50
N PHE A 173 -1.57 15.97 -11.83
CA PHE A 173 -1.11 14.74 -11.22
C PHE A 173 -0.34 14.99 -9.92
N LYS A 174 -0.27 16.28 -9.48
CA LYS A 174 0.21 16.71 -8.16
C LYS A 174 1.65 16.31 -7.85
N GLU A 175 2.45 15.95 -8.84
CA GLU A 175 3.83 15.46 -8.66
C GLU A 175 3.96 14.30 -7.66
N GLN A 176 2.87 13.56 -7.46
CA GLN A 176 2.79 12.49 -6.47
C GLN A 176 3.54 11.23 -6.89
N ASN A 177 3.88 10.39 -5.92
CA ASN A 177 4.54 9.11 -6.15
C ASN A 177 3.55 7.95 -6.39
N ALA A 178 2.34 8.23 -6.77
CA ALA A 178 1.31 7.24 -7.07
C ALA A 178 0.92 7.27 -8.54
N PRO A 179 0.45 6.17 -9.12
CA PRO A 179 -0.09 6.16 -10.46
C PRO A 179 -1.27 7.12 -10.60
N SER A 180 -1.39 7.73 -11.77
CA SER A 180 -2.50 8.64 -12.08
C SER A 180 -3.30 8.11 -13.27
N LYS A 181 -4.61 7.97 -13.08
CA LYS A 181 -5.54 7.50 -14.10
C LYS A 181 -6.25 8.67 -14.77
N VAL A 182 -6.33 8.64 -16.09
CA VAL A 182 -7.17 9.55 -16.89
C VAL A 182 -8.21 8.70 -17.61
N SER A 183 -9.48 8.96 -17.33
CA SER A 183 -10.60 8.30 -18.02
C SER A 183 -11.24 9.24 -19.03
N PHE A 184 -11.51 8.74 -20.22
CA PHE A 184 -12.26 9.44 -21.24
C PHE A 184 -13.76 9.26 -21.01
N SER A 185 -14.55 10.30 -21.31
CA SER A 185 -16.02 10.23 -21.14
C SER A 185 -16.69 9.22 -22.08
N GLU A 186 -16.06 8.99 -23.23
CA GLU A 186 -16.42 7.97 -24.22
C GLU A 186 -15.14 7.34 -24.75
N GLY A 187 -15.19 6.03 -25.08
CA GLY A 187 -14.06 5.31 -25.65
C GLY A 187 -13.64 5.91 -27.00
N ILE A 188 -12.34 6.10 -27.19
CA ILE A 188 -11.77 6.76 -28.37
C ILE A 188 -10.94 5.76 -29.16
N LYS A 189 -11.27 5.59 -30.45
CA LYS A 189 -10.43 4.86 -31.41
C LYS A 189 -9.28 5.78 -31.87
N ALA A 190 -8.41 6.12 -30.94
CA ALA A 190 -7.32 7.03 -31.17
C ALA A 190 -6.27 6.42 -32.12
N THR A 191 -5.77 7.23 -33.05
CA THR A 191 -4.53 6.97 -33.82
C THR A 191 -3.34 7.63 -33.12
N GLY A 192 -3.59 8.65 -32.30
CA GLY A 192 -2.60 9.32 -31.47
C GLY A 192 -3.18 9.86 -30.16
N ILE A 193 -2.41 9.75 -29.09
CA ILE A 193 -2.66 10.41 -27.81
C ILE A 193 -1.42 11.23 -27.48
N LYS A 194 -1.61 12.52 -27.18
CA LYS A 194 -0.53 13.46 -26.88
C LYS A 194 -0.71 14.06 -25.49
N PHE A 195 0.35 14.04 -24.72
CA PHE A 195 0.49 14.78 -23.47
C PHE A 195 1.29 16.06 -23.73
N GLU A 196 0.81 17.17 -23.22
CA GLU A 196 1.61 18.38 -22.98
C GLU A 196 1.81 18.51 -21.48
N VAL A 197 2.98 18.11 -20.99
CA VAL A 197 3.35 18.23 -19.58
C VAL A 197 3.82 19.65 -19.34
N LEU A 198 3.11 20.37 -18.47
CA LEU A 198 3.32 21.80 -18.19
C LEU A 198 4.18 22.04 -16.96
N SER A 199 4.27 21.06 -16.06
CA SER A 199 5.14 21.09 -14.88
C SER A 199 5.47 19.66 -14.43
N GLY A 200 6.59 19.50 -13.73
CA GLY A 200 7.00 18.24 -13.14
C GLY A 200 8.00 18.47 -12.02
N LEU A 201 8.05 17.52 -11.10
CA LEU A 201 8.84 17.61 -9.88
C LEU A 201 10.31 17.92 -10.16
N GLY A 202 10.83 19.00 -9.57
CA GLY A 202 12.20 19.45 -9.72
C GLY A 202 12.54 19.97 -11.12
N ASP A 203 11.55 20.47 -11.85
CA ASP A 203 11.67 20.99 -13.24
C ASP A 203 12.11 19.92 -14.27
N PHE A 204 11.76 18.66 -14.04
CA PHE A 204 11.97 17.54 -14.96
C PHE A 204 10.64 16.92 -15.38
N VAL A 205 10.70 16.02 -16.37
CA VAL A 205 9.58 15.15 -16.74
C VAL A 205 10.10 13.72 -16.85
N SER A 206 9.43 12.79 -16.16
CA SER A 206 9.76 11.37 -16.20
C SER A 206 8.50 10.50 -16.20
N CYS A 207 8.61 9.32 -16.79
CA CYS A 207 7.54 8.33 -16.85
C CYS A 207 8.15 6.94 -16.79
N ASP A 208 7.66 6.10 -15.92
CA ASP A 208 8.10 4.71 -15.82
C ASP A 208 7.35 3.86 -16.86
N GLU A 209 6.00 3.89 -16.81
CA GLU A 209 5.12 3.26 -17.79
C GLU A 209 3.90 4.14 -18.08
N MET A 210 3.39 4.05 -19.28
CA MET A 210 2.14 4.65 -19.71
C MET A 210 1.27 3.56 -20.33
N GLU A 211 0.24 3.15 -19.62
CA GLU A 211 -0.62 2.07 -20.04
C GLU A 211 -1.96 2.59 -20.53
N PHE A 212 -2.49 1.99 -21.60
CA PHE A 212 -3.75 2.37 -22.21
C PHE A 212 -4.69 1.17 -22.21
N TYR A 213 -5.96 1.41 -21.90
CA TYR A 213 -6.92 0.32 -21.69
C TYR A 213 -8.26 0.57 -22.34
N LYS A 214 -8.84 -0.52 -22.86
CA LYS A 214 -10.27 -0.65 -23.10
C LYS A 214 -10.91 -1.38 -21.92
N THR A 215 -11.98 -0.82 -21.38
CA THR A 215 -12.76 -1.44 -20.32
C THR A 215 -13.37 -2.76 -20.81
N ASN A 216 -13.13 -3.84 -20.10
CA ASN A 216 -13.80 -5.09 -20.34
C ASN A 216 -15.19 -5.07 -19.67
N THR A 217 -16.22 -4.90 -20.46
CA THR A 217 -17.62 -4.92 -19.97
C THR A 217 -18.16 -6.34 -19.78
N ASP A 218 -17.42 -7.36 -20.22
CA ASP A 218 -17.84 -8.76 -20.12
C ASP A 218 -17.09 -9.52 -19.03
N LYS A 219 -17.04 -8.93 -17.83
CA LYS A 219 -16.44 -9.54 -16.64
C LYS A 219 -17.36 -10.65 -16.13
N THR A 220 -17.15 -11.86 -16.63
CA THR A 220 -17.97 -13.03 -16.29
C THR A 220 -17.89 -13.37 -14.81
N LEU A 221 -16.68 -13.28 -14.22
CA LEU A 221 -16.49 -13.56 -12.80
C LEU A 221 -17.27 -12.58 -11.91
N ASP A 222 -17.18 -11.28 -12.17
CA ASP A 222 -17.92 -10.28 -11.40
C ASP A 222 -19.43 -10.52 -11.45
N LYS A 223 -19.96 -10.85 -12.64
CA LYS A 223 -21.38 -11.21 -12.82
C LYS A 223 -21.75 -12.45 -12.03
N GLN A 224 -20.92 -13.48 -12.03
CA GLN A 224 -21.16 -14.72 -11.26
C GLN A 224 -21.18 -14.42 -9.75
N LEU A 225 -20.20 -13.66 -9.24
CA LEU A 225 -20.14 -13.29 -7.82
C LEU A 225 -21.39 -12.53 -7.38
N LEU A 226 -21.85 -11.60 -8.21
CA LEU A 226 -23.06 -10.83 -7.96
C LEU A 226 -24.37 -11.64 -8.07
N THR A 227 -24.35 -12.90 -8.45
CA THR A 227 -25.53 -13.79 -8.29
C THR A 227 -25.70 -14.26 -6.84
N VAL A 228 -24.63 -14.31 -6.08
CA VAL A 228 -24.57 -14.82 -4.69
C VAL A 228 -24.42 -13.70 -3.68
N PHE A 229 -23.50 -12.77 -3.90
CA PHE A 229 -23.16 -11.70 -2.96
C PHE A 229 -23.96 -10.41 -3.23
N THR A 230 -24.15 -9.63 -2.18
CA THR A 230 -24.84 -8.32 -2.25
C THR A 230 -24.05 -7.28 -3.03
N ASP A 231 -22.71 -7.32 -2.90
CA ASP A 231 -21.77 -6.50 -3.65
C ASP A 231 -20.49 -7.28 -4.02
N ILE A 232 -19.65 -6.68 -4.85
CA ILE A 232 -18.44 -7.31 -5.37
C ILE A 232 -17.36 -7.55 -4.32
N THR A 233 -17.46 -6.96 -3.13
CA THR A 233 -16.52 -7.23 -2.03
C THR A 233 -16.76 -8.59 -1.36
N CYS A 234 -17.83 -9.29 -1.73
CA CYS A 234 -18.14 -10.65 -1.27
C CYS A 234 -18.19 -10.79 0.26
N THR A 235 -18.70 -9.77 0.95
CA THR A 235 -18.74 -9.75 2.42
C THR A 235 -20.12 -10.11 2.98
N GLU A 236 -21.13 -10.16 2.14
CA GLU A 236 -22.51 -10.41 2.51
C GLU A 236 -23.23 -11.21 1.42
N ILE A 237 -24.01 -12.21 1.80
CA ILE A 237 -24.77 -13.05 0.86
C ILE A 237 -26.19 -12.50 0.72
N LYS A 238 -26.70 -12.51 -0.50
CA LYS A 238 -28.10 -12.15 -0.78
C LYS A 238 -29.07 -13.10 -0.09
N ASN A 239 -30.23 -12.58 0.25
CA ASN A 239 -31.32 -13.39 0.78
C ASN A 239 -31.73 -14.49 -0.23
N ASN A 240 -32.06 -15.68 0.29
CA ASN A 240 -32.56 -16.82 -0.48
C ASN A 240 -31.58 -17.44 -1.50
N VAL A 241 -30.26 -17.21 -1.34
CA VAL A 241 -29.26 -17.91 -2.15
C VAL A 241 -29.25 -19.40 -1.79
N THR A 242 -29.33 -20.27 -2.80
CA THR A 242 -29.29 -21.71 -2.60
C THR A 242 -27.87 -22.25 -2.54
N ASN A 243 -27.71 -23.45 -1.99
CA ASN A 243 -26.40 -24.10 -1.96
C ASN A 243 -25.85 -24.38 -3.37
N GLU A 244 -26.73 -24.73 -4.31
CA GLU A 244 -26.36 -24.94 -5.72
C GLU A 244 -25.80 -23.69 -6.37
N GLN A 245 -26.34 -22.50 -6.03
CA GLN A 245 -25.82 -21.22 -6.53
C GLN A 245 -24.43 -20.93 -5.95
N ILE A 246 -24.20 -21.25 -4.68
CA ILE A 246 -22.89 -21.11 -4.06
C ILE A 246 -21.89 -22.07 -4.74
N GLN A 247 -22.26 -23.33 -4.91
CA GLN A 247 -21.39 -24.35 -5.51
C GLN A 247 -21.11 -24.11 -7.01
N ALA A 248 -21.89 -23.27 -7.68
CA ALA A 248 -21.64 -22.85 -9.06
C ALA A 248 -20.55 -21.76 -9.21
N LEU A 249 -20.11 -21.16 -8.11
CA LEU A 249 -18.98 -20.21 -8.10
C LEU A 249 -17.66 -20.96 -8.31
N PRO A 250 -16.59 -20.28 -8.76
CA PRO A 250 -15.23 -20.84 -8.68
C PRO A 250 -14.88 -21.24 -7.24
N ASP A 251 -14.20 -22.37 -7.06
CA ASP A 251 -13.88 -22.97 -5.75
C ASP A 251 -13.31 -21.99 -4.72
N TYR A 252 -12.52 -21.04 -5.17
CA TYR A 252 -11.98 -19.99 -4.31
C TYR A 252 -13.10 -19.16 -3.65
N PHE A 253 -14.12 -18.79 -4.42
CA PHE A 253 -15.24 -17.97 -3.95
C PHE A 253 -16.32 -18.79 -3.24
N VAL A 254 -16.46 -20.10 -3.53
CA VAL A 254 -17.31 -21.01 -2.75
C VAL A 254 -16.94 -20.94 -1.28
N ARG A 255 -15.65 -20.98 -0.95
CA ARG A 255 -15.17 -20.93 0.44
C ARG A 255 -15.52 -19.62 1.13
N ILE A 256 -15.38 -18.51 0.41
CA ILE A 256 -15.75 -17.19 0.94
C ILE A 256 -17.24 -17.17 1.22
N ALA A 257 -18.06 -17.64 0.28
CA ALA A 257 -19.51 -17.69 0.42
C ALA A 257 -19.94 -18.57 1.61
N GLU A 258 -19.35 -19.76 1.75
CA GLU A 258 -19.63 -20.65 2.89
C GLU A 258 -19.21 -20.01 4.21
N ALA A 259 -18.01 -19.41 4.28
CA ALA A 259 -17.54 -18.76 5.50
C ALA A 259 -18.41 -17.57 5.92
N VAL A 260 -18.92 -16.81 4.94
CA VAL A 260 -19.84 -15.69 5.18
C VAL A 260 -21.21 -16.20 5.61
N ARG A 261 -21.80 -17.19 4.89
CA ARG A 261 -23.09 -17.78 5.18
C ARG A 261 -23.15 -18.40 6.57
N ASP A 262 -22.13 -19.20 6.92
CA ASP A 262 -22.07 -19.97 8.15
C ASP A 262 -21.47 -19.18 9.31
N ASN A 263 -21.12 -17.91 9.08
CA ASN A 263 -20.46 -17.02 10.04
C ASN A 263 -19.20 -17.65 10.69
N THR A 264 -18.44 -18.37 9.86
CA THR A 264 -17.22 -19.09 10.28
C THR A 264 -15.93 -18.35 9.89
N TYR A 265 -16.06 -17.16 9.29
CA TYR A 265 -14.89 -16.34 9.00
C TYR A 265 -14.18 -16.00 10.31
N ASP A 266 -12.91 -16.39 10.44
CA ASP A 266 -12.13 -16.11 11.65
C ASP A 266 -12.12 -14.62 11.97
N LYS A 267 -12.33 -14.25 13.24
CA LYS A 267 -12.45 -12.85 13.66
C LYS A 267 -11.19 -12.03 13.41
N TRP A 268 -10.01 -12.63 13.65
CA TRP A 268 -8.71 -12.02 13.39
C TRP A 268 -8.51 -11.77 11.90
N GLU A 269 -8.77 -12.79 11.09
CA GLU A 269 -8.69 -12.67 9.63
C GLU A 269 -9.67 -11.61 9.11
N LYS A 270 -10.92 -11.65 9.56
CA LYS A 270 -11.99 -10.74 9.11
C LYS A 270 -11.67 -9.28 9.44
N GLU A 271 -11.09 -9.00 10.62
CA GLU A 271 -10.78 -7.65 11.11
C GLU A 271 -9.86 -6.89 10.14
N PHE A 272 -8.89 -7.60 9.52
CA PHE A 272 -7.91 -6.98 8.64
C PHE A 272 -8.15 -7.24 7.15
N ARG A 273 -8.87 -8.30 6.80
CA ARG A 273 -9.17 -8.61 5.40
C ARG A 273 -10.33 -7.81 4.83
N ILE A 274 -11.28 -7.40 5.65
CA ILE A 274 -12.47 -6.66 5.23
C ILE A 274 -12.44 -5.30 5.92
N ARG A 275 -12.08 -4.27 5.17
CA ARG A 275 -11.95 -2.91 5.73
C ARG A 275 -12.52 -1.85 4.80
N SER A 276 -12.92 -0.73 5.39
CA SER A 276 -13.19 0.52 4.69
C SER A 276 -11.98 1.44 4.85
N TYR A 277 -11.43 1.89 3.75
CA TYR A 277 -10.26 2.76 3.70
C TYR A 277 -10.68 4.20 3.50
N GLU A 278 -10.23 5.06 4.41
CA GLU A 278 -10.55 6.48 4.42
C GLU A 278 -9.73 7.26 3.37
N PRO A 279 -10.29 8.35 2.81
CA PRO A 279 -9.52 9.26 1.99
C PRO A 279 -8.55 10.09 2.84
N TYR A 280 -7.37 10.34 2.28
CA TYR A 280 -6.37 11.24 2.83
C TYR A 280 -6.08 12.38 1.85
N SER A 281 -5.58 13.49 2.37
CA SER A 281 -5.31 14.68 1.56
C SER A 281 -4.13 14.43 0.60
N ASN A 282 -4.08 15.21 -0.48
CA ASN A 282 -2.99 15.18 -1.42
C ASN A 282 -1.73 15.79 -0.82
N ILE A 283 -0.71 14.97 -0.60
CA ILE A 283 0.48 15.31 0.17
C ILE A 283 1.31 16.39 -0.50
N ALA A 284 1.54 16.29 -1.82
CA ALA A 284 2.38 17.24 -2.53
C ALA A 284 1.77 18.65 -2.50
N GLU A 285 0.48 18.75 -2.82
CA GLU A 285 -0.26 20.02 -2.80
C GLU A 285 -0.24 20.67 -1.41
N TRP A 286 -0.44 19.87 -0.35
CA TRP A 286 -0.49 20.40 1.00
C TRP A 286 0.89 20.72 1.57
N ALA A 287 1.94 19.98 1.20
CA ALA A 287 3.31 20.33 1.55
C ALA A 287 3.68 21.72 1.02
N ASP A 288 3.33 22.02 -0.22
CA ASP A 288 3.56 23.34 -0.81
C ASP A 288 2.78 24.45 -0.09
N LYS A 289 1.48 24.21 0.16
CA LYS A 289 0.60 25.19 0.83
C LYS A 289 1.03 25.47 2.27
N LEU A 290 1.47 24.47 2.99
CA LEU A 290 1.88 24.57 4.40
C LEU A 290 3.36 24.86 4.56
N MET A 291 4.12 24.88 3.48
CA MET A 291 5.59 25.02 3.50
C MET A 291 6.24 23.98 4.43
N THR A 292 5.87 22.71 4.25
CA THR A 292 6.42 21.55 4.95
C THR A 292 7.11 20.61 3.97
N LYS A 293 7.84 19.61 4.47
CA LYS A 293 8.12 18.40 3.68
C LYS A 293 6.83 17.62 3.49
N LYS A 294 6.84 16.68 2.53
CA LYS A 294 5.71 15.78 2.28
C LYS A 294 5.55 14.81 3.45
N TYR A 295 4.35 14.75 4.02
CA TYR A 295 3.96 13.70 4.95
C TYR A 295 3.86 12.36 4.23
N SER A 296 3.37 11.31 4.87
CA SER A 296 3.23 10.02 4.22
C SER A 296 2.00 9.97 3.30
N ASP A 297 2.08 9.15 2.25
CA ASP A 297 0.97 8.68 1.45
C ASP A 297 0.53 7.25 1.85
N LEU A 298 1.15 6.69 2.89
CA LEU A 298 0.88 5.35 3.42
C LEU A 298 -0.04 5.36 4.64
N ASP A 299 -1.05 6.22 4.64
CA ASP A 299 -1.94 6.43 5.79
C ASP A 299 -2.89 5.25 6.07
N ASN A 300 -3.08 4.35 5.11
CA ASN A 300 -4.00 3.22 5.18
C ASN A 300 -3.29 1.85 5.20
N PRO A 301 -2.74 1.41 6.35
CA PRO A 301 -2.19 0.07 6.47
C PRO A 301 -3.27 -0.99 6.32
N THR A 302 -2.97 -2.10 5.64
CA THR A 302 -3.88 -3.24 5.55
C THR A 302 -3.71 -4.23 6.71
N GLY A 303 -2.53 -4.27 7.30
CA GLY A 303 -2.13 -5.31 8.25
C GLY A 303 -1.89 -6.66 7.58
N ILE A 304 -1.69 -6.69 6.27
CA ILE A 304 -1.43 -7.91 5.48
C ILE A 304 -0.05 -7.81 4.85
N SER A 305 0.74 -8.87 4.99
CA SER A 305 2.03 -9.02 4.32
C SER A 305 1.97 -10.05 3.20
N VAL A 306 2.86 -9.87 2.22
CA VAL A 306 3.00 -10.69 1.03
C VAL A 306 4.46 -11.05 0.78
N LYS A 307 4.70 -12.02 -0.10
CA LYS A 307 6.02 -12.37 -0.59
C LYS A 307 6.12 -12.12 -2.09
N ALA A 308 7.32 -11.91 -2.58
CA ALA A 308 7.57 -11.84 -4.01
C ALA A 308 7.06 -13.11 -4.71
N GLY A 309 6.30 -12.94 -5.79
CA GLY A 309 5.66 -14.02 -6.54
C GLY A 309 4.30 -14.48 -5.99
N ASP A 310 3.82 -13.93 -4.88
CA ASP A 310 2.46 -14.22 -4.40
C ASP A 310 1.42 -13.64 -5.38
N ASP A 311 0.47 -14.48 -5.80
CA ASP A 311 -0.75 -14.02 -6.46
C ASP A 311 -1.81 -13.74 -5.40
N ILE A 312 -2.30 -12.50 -5.34
CA ILE A 312 -3.36 -12.11 -4.40
C ILE A 312 -4.60 -11.62 -5.13
N ILE A 313 -5.74 -11.88 -4.53
CA ILE A 313 -7.04 -11.34 -4.97
C ILE A 313 -7.39 -10.16 -4.08
N VAL A 314 -7.83 -9.08 -4.70
CA VAL A 314 -8.31 -7.88 -4.03
C VAL A 314 -9.66 -7.50 -4.60
N LEU A 315 -10.69 -7.56 -3.77
CA LEU A 315 -12.06 -7.22 -4.13
C LEU A 315 -12.32 -5.78 -3.72
N VAL A 316 -12.56 -4.91 -4.69
CA VAL A 316 -12.71 -3.47 -4.47
C VAL A 316 -14.15 -3.05 -4.76
N GLY A 317 -14.77 -2.41 -3.79
CA GLY A 317 -16.10 -1.82 -3.93
C GLY A 317 -16.13 -0.62 -4.86
N ASP A 318 -17.18 0.19 -4.75
CA ASP A 318 -17.27 1.45 -5.50
C ASP A 318 -16.16 2.42 -5.07
N THR A 319 -15.38 2.89 -6.02
CA THR A 319 -14.33 3.89 -5.80
C THR A 319 -14.83 5.32 -5.93
N TYR A 320 -16.09 5.52 -6.29
CA TYR A 320 -16.70 6.84 -6.53
C TYR A 320 -15.93 7.69 -7.56
N GLY A 321 -15.25 7.00 -8.51
CA GLY A 321 -14.39 7.64 -9.50
C GLY A 321 -13.02 8.06 -8.99
N GLN A 322 -12.65 7.69 -7.76
CA GLN A 322 -11.34 7.99 -7.19
C GLN A 322 -10.26 7.02 -7.69
N ASN A 323 -9.04 7.51 -7.76
CA ASN A 323 -7.85 6.70 -8.04
C ASN A 323 -7.41 6.01 -6.75
N ILE A 324 -7.40 4.69 -6.77
CA ILE A 324 -7.00 3.85 -5.65
C ILE A 324 -5.87 2.95 -6.12
N SER A 325 -4.83 2.85 -5.30
CA SER A 325 -3.74 1.92 -5.57
C SER A 325 -3.32 1.20 -4.28
N MET A 326 -2.51 0.17 -4.44
CA MET A 326 -1.92 -0.58 -3.35
C MET A 326 -0.41 -0.59 -3.50
N GLN A 327 0.29 -0.30 -2.44
CA GLN A 327 1.74 -0.36 -2.40
C GLN A 327 2.21 -1.45 -1.44
N CYS A 328 3.20 -2.23 -1.87
CA CYS A 328 3.98 -3.10 -1.00
C CYS A 328 5.21 -2.32 -0.52
N ILE A 329 5.40 -2.22 0.80
CA ILE A 329 6.65 -1.69 1.35
C ILE A 329 7.70 -2.78 1.27
N TRP A 330 8.73 -2.56 0.47
CA TRP A 330 9.84 -3.50 0.35
C TRP A 330 10.74 -3.51 1.57
N GLU A 331 11.17 -4.71 1.91
CA GLU A 331 12.16 -4.97 2.93
C GLU A 331 13.40 -5.53 2.27
N THR A 332 14.45 -4.73 2.18
CA THR A 332 15.71 -5.14 1.55
C THR A 332 16.85 -5.10 2.55
N GLY A 333 17.38 -6.29 2.89
CA GLY A 333 18.57 -6.39 3.73
C GLY A 333 18.39 -5.81 5.13
N THR A 334 19.26 -4.90 5.51
CA THR A 334 19.27 -4.22 6.82
C THR A 334 18.44 -2.94 6.85
N GLU A 335 18.01 -2.45 5.70
CA GLU A 335 17.20 -1.24 5.58
C GLU A 335 15.86 -1.57 4.95
N TYR A 336 14.86 -0.92 5.45
CA TYR A 336 13.56 -0.90 4.86
C TYR A 336 13.49 0.28 3.87
N LYS A 337 12.95 0.01 2.69
CA LYS A 337 12.66 1.06 1.72
C LYS A 337 11.16 1.20 1.55
N GLN A 338 10.66 2.36 1.93
CA GLN A 338 9.42 2.83 1.35
C GLN A 338 9.74 3.20 -0.09
N THR A 339 9.24 2.42 -1.03
CA THR A 339 9.37 2.79 -2.43
C THR A 339 8.00 3.16 -2.95
N ALA A 340 7.90 4.36 -3.45
CA ALA A 340 6.74 4.83 -4.20
C ALA A 340 6.96 4.63 -5.70
N SER A 341 7.90 3.76 -6.10
CA SER A 341 8.10 3.50 -7.51
C SER A 341 6.95 2.71 -8.10
N SER A 342 6.66 2.98 -9.34
CA SER A 342 5.50 2.45 -10.05
C SER A 342 5.48 0.92 -10.15
N GLY A 343 6.64 0.27 -10.14
CA GLY A 343 6.75 -1.18 -10.16
C GLY A 343 6.21 -1.89 -8.93
N ASP A 344 6.08 -1.16 -7.79
CA ASP A 344 5.58 -1.68 -6.52
C ASP A 344 4.18 -1.21 -6.19
N VAL A 345 3.65 -0.34 -7.01
CA VAL A 345 2.33 0.24 -6.84
C VAL A 345 1.39 -0.38 -7.84
N TYR A 346 0.33 -0.99 -7.33
CA TYR A 346 -0.68 -1.71 -8.10
C TYR A 346 -1.95 -0.89 -8.15
N MET A 347 -2.35 -0.44 -9.34
CA MET A 347 -3.64 0.24 -9.52
C MET A 347 -4.77 -0.72 -9.20
N LEU A 348 -5.76 -0.26 -8.43
CA LEU A 348 -6.97 -1.00 -8.11
C LEU A 348 -8.16 -0.45 -8.87
N ASN A 349 -8.86 -1.34 -9.56
CA ASN A 349 -10.14 -1.02 -10.20
C ASN A 349 -11.31 -1.58 -9.39
N PRO A 350 -12.51 -0.98 -9.46
CA PRO A 350 -13.70 -1.59 -8.90
C PRO A 350 -13.88 -3.02 -9.43
N GLY A 351 -14.26 -3.96 -8.55
CA GLY A 351 -14.41 -5.37 -8.92
C GLY A 351 -13.27 -6.25 -8.41
N VAL A 352 -13.06 -7.36 -9.09
CA VAL A 352 -12.02 -8.34 -8.76
C VAL A 352 -10.70 -7.92 -9.39
N ASN A 353 -9.66 -7.77 -8.57
CA ASN A 353 -8.29 -7.54 -9.02
C ASN A 353 -7.46 -8.77 -8.66
N LYS A 354 -6.61 -9.24 -9.58
CA LYS A 354 -5.56 -10.24 -9.33
C LYS A 354 -4.22 -9.56 -9.50
N LEU A 355 -3.41 -9.58 -8.45
CA LEU A 355 -2.13 -8.91 -8.41
C LEU A 355 -1.03 -9.94 -8.15
N THR A 356 0.04 -9.90 -8.93
CA THR A 356 1.26 -10.68 -8.66
C THR A 356 2.27 -9.77 -7.98
N MET A 357 2.66 -10.12 -6.77
CA MET A 357 3.54 -9.30 -5.95
C MET A 357 4.98 -9.37 -6.45
N LYS A 358 5.60 -8.23 -6.67
CA LYS A 358 7.02 -8.13 -7.08
C LYS A 358 7.98 -8.18 -5.90
N GLY A 359 7.58 -7.66 -4.74
CA GLY A 359 8.40 -7.59 -3.53
C GLY A 359 7.78 -8.29 -2.32
N GLU A 360 8.58 -8.46 -1.29
CA GLU A 360 8.15 -8.95 0.02
C GLU A 360 7.95 -7.77 0.97
N GLY A 361 6.82 -7.71 1.68
CA GLY A 361 6.55 -6.67 2.66
C GLY A 361 5.07 -6.55 3.04
N GLN A 362 4.72 -5.47 3.72
CA GLN A 362 3.33 -5.17 4.07
C GLN A 362 2.65 -4.29 3.01
N LEU A 363 1.35 -4.50 2.86
CA LEU A 363 0.51 -3.78 1.91
C LEU A 363 -0.15 -2.56 2.56
N PHE A 364 -0.16 -1.46 1.81
CA PHE A 364 -0.87 -0.22 2.15
C PHE A 364 -1.78 0.17 1.00
N VAL A 365 -2.98 0.66 1.31
CA VAL A 365 -3.88 1.25 0.31
C VAL A 365 -3.56 2.74 0.20
N MET A 366 -3.23 3.19 -0.99
CA MET A 366 -3.00 4.59 -1.29
C MET A 366 -4.30 5.22 -1.81
N TYR A 367 -4.86 6.13 -1.01
CA TYR A 367 -6.09 6.83 -1.34
C TYR A 367 -5.94 8.30 -0.96
N ASN A 368 -5.36 9.08 -1.86
CA ASN A 368 -5.12 10.51 -1.67
C ASN A 368 -6.00 11.32 -2.63
N THR A 369 -6.76 12.25 -2.08
CA THR A 369 -7.72 13.07 -2.83
C THR A 369 -7.99 14.38 -2.12
N GLU A 370 -8.77 15.26 -2.74
CA GLU A 370 -9.30 16.43 -2.08
C GLU A 370 -10.45 16.04 -1.12
N LEU A 371 -10.23 16.22 0.18
CA LEU A 371 -11.17 15.79 1.24
C LEU A 371 -12.52 16.49 1.20
N THR A 372 -12.58 17.70 0.62
CA THR A 372 -13.82 18.47 0.49
C THR A 372 -14.70 18.00 -0.68
N SER A 373 -14.19 17.09 -1.51
CA SER A 373 -14.95 16.49 -2.60
C SER A 373 -16.07 15.58 -2.08
N ASN A 374 -17.25 15.67 -2.68
CA ASN A 374 -18.38 14.79 -2.36
C ASN A 374 -18.14 13.31 -2.74
N THR A 375 -17.10 13.03 -3.52
CA THR A 375 -16.65 11.69 -3.92
C THR A 375 -15.56 11.14 -3.01
N ALA A 376 -15.00 11.93 -2.09
CA ALA A 376 -14.06 11.51 -1.07
C ALA A 376 -14.78 10.73 0.04
N LYS A 377 -15.08 9.46 -0.23
CA LYS A 377 -15.82 8.56 0.65
C LYS A 377 -15.00 7.32 0.96
N PRO A 378 -15.19 6.71 2.16
CA PRO A 378 -14.52 5.44 2.47
C PRO A 378 -14.81 4.37 1.42
N ILE A 379 -13.76 3.64 1.03
CA ILE A 379 -13.84 2.59 0.01
C ILE A 379 -13.66 1.24 0.67
N LYS A 380 -14.66 0.37 0.51
CA LYS A 380 -14.62 -0.99 1.04
C LYS A 380 -13.75 -1.87 0.17
N ILE A 381 -12.78 -2.52 0.79
CA ILE A 381 -11.88 -3.50 0.14
C ILE A 381 -11.88 -4.78 0.97
N HIS A 382 -11.92 -5.91 0.28
CA HIS A 382 -11.74 -7.23 0.85
C HIS A 382 -10.55 -7.92 0.19
N ILE A 383 -9.56 -8.29 0.99
CA ILE A 383 -8.40 -9.11 0.58
C ILE A 383 -8.64 -10.51 1.13
N PRO A 384 -9.24 -11.45 0.36
CA PRO A 384 -9.79 -12.69 0.91
C PRO A 384 -8.72 -13.64 1.45
N LEU A 385 -9.18 -14.67 2.16
CA LEU A 385 -8.36 -15.79 2.63
C LEU A 385 -7.56 -16.42 1.47
N GLY A 386 -6.28 -16.67 1.71
CA GLY A 386 -5.35 -17.14 0.69
C GLY A 386 -4.60 -16.03 -0.04
N SER A 387 -4.96 -14.76 0.18
CA SER A 387 -4.26 -13.59 -0.34
C SER A 387 -3.42 -12.95 0.77
N GLY A 388 -2.13 -13.23 0.80
CA GLY A 388 -1.21 -12.74 1.84
C GLY A 388 -1.49 -13.28 3.25
N THR A 389 -0.71 -12.82 4.21
CA THR A 389 -0.77 -13.21 5.63
C THR A 389 -1.19 -12.04 6.50
N VAL A 390 -2.19 -12.25 7.36
CA VAL A 390 -2.63 -11.22 8.32
C VAL A 390 -1.64 -11.11 9.46
N ASN A 391 -1.09 -9.91 9.64
CA ASN A 391 -0.24 -9.51 10.76
C ASN A 391 -0.94 -8.52 11.69
N GLY A 392 -2.00 -7.89 11.21
CA GLY A 392 -2.68 -6.82 11.93
C GLY A 392 -1.82 -5.55 12.05
N PHE A 393 -2.42 -4.53 12.63
CA PHE A 393 -1.79 -3.29 13.06
C PHE A 393 -2.62 -2.69 14.20
N PHE A 394 -2.03 -1.80 14.97
CA PHE A 394 -2.75 -1.05 15.98
C PHE A 394 -3.18 0.31 15.42
N ASP A 395 -4.45 0.66 15.63
CA ASP A 395 -5.02 1.95 15.31
C ASP A 395 -5.64 2.57 16.55
N LEU A 396 -5.11 3.69 16.98
CA LEU A 396 -5.59 4.38 18.18
C LEU A 396 -7.09 4.69 18.13
N LYS A 397 -7.61 5.06 16.96
CA LYS A 397 -9.03 5.39 16.75
C LYS A 397 -9.94 4.18 16.93
N GLU A 398 -9.50 2.99 16.49
CA GLU A 398 -10.31 1.76 16.51
C GLU A 398 -10.09 0.93 17.77
N HIS A 399 -8.83 0.70 18.15
CA HIS A 399 -8.45 -0.29 19.15
C HIS A 399 -8.40 0.26 20.58
N LYS A 400 -8.02 1.51 20.76
CA LYS A 400 -8.19 2.36 21.96
C LYS A 400 -7.56 1.88 23.26
N THR A 401 -7.05 0.64 23.38
CA THR A 401 -6.53 0.12 24.64
C THR A 401 -5.19 -0.60 24.49
N ASP A 402 -4.40 -0.59 25.55
CA ASP A 402 -3.12 -1.29 25.64
C ASP A 402 -3.29 -2.81 25.56
N GLU A 403 -4.39 -3.36 26.10
CA GLU A 403 -4.68 -4.80 26.01
C GLU A 403 -4.89 -5.23 24.56
N LYS A 404 -5.61 -4.43 23.78
CA LYS A 404 -5.83 -4.72 22.36
C LYS A 404 -4.52 -4.59 21.58
N TYR A 405 -3.71 -3.59 21.87
CA TYR A 405 -2.37 -3.47 21.30
C TYR A 405 -1.51 -4.72 21.56
N ALA A 406 -1.44 -5.16 22.83
CA ALA A 406 -0.67 -6.33 23.23
C ALA A 406 -1.17 -7.62 22.53
N GLU A 407 -2.49 -7.78 22.39
CA GLU A 407 -3.09 -8.88 21.62
C GLU A 407 -2.63 -8.87 20.16
N LEU A 408 -2.74 -7.71 19.50
CA LEU A 408 -2.38 -7.52 18.10
C LEU A 408 -0.88 -7.76 17.86
N LEU A 409 -0.02 -7.14 18.68
CA LEU A 409 1.43 -7.28 18.59
C LEU A 409 1.88 -8.73 18.78
N LYS A 410 1.26 -9.45 19.72
CA LYS A 410 1.55 -10.86 20.00
C LYS A 410 1.17 -11.76 18.82
N LYS A 411 0.05 -11.50 18.17
CA LYS A 411 -0.43 -12.26 17.00
C LYS A 411 0.36 -11.98 15.73
N SER A 412 0.90 -10.78 15.58
CA SER A 412 1.73 -10.41 14.43
C SER A 412 2.95 -11.33 14.33
N THR A 413 3.35 -11.66 13.10
CA THR A 413 4.54 -12.48 12.81
C THR A 413 5.54 -11.77 11.92
N HIS A 414 5.16 -10.64 11.33
CA HIS A 414 6.01 -9.86 10.45
C HIS A 414 7.13 -9.14 11.22
N LYS A 415 8.24 -8.83 10.54
CA LYS A 415 9.41 -8.14 11.13
C LYS A 415 9.05 -6.76 11.69
N TYR A 416 8.17 -6.04 11.01
CA TYR A 416 7.68 -4.73 11.42
C TYR A 416 6.21 -4.78 11.84
N PHE A 417 5.83 -3.88 12.72
CA PHE A 417 4.46 -3.70 13.17
C PHE A 417 4.06 -2.23 13.06
N CYS A 418 2.88 -1.98 12.50
CA CYS A 418 2.36 -0.64 12.31
C CYS A 418 1.50 -0.22 13.51
N ILE A 419 1.71 1.02 13.99
CA ILE A 419 0.93 1.65 15.04
C ILE A 419 0.51 3.03 14.52
N ARG A 420 -0.79 3.22 14.30
CA ARG A 420 -1.35 4.47 13.79
C ARG A 420 -1.93 5.30 14.93
N GLY A 421 -1.36 6.48 15.19
CA GLY A 421 -1.87 7.52 16.07
C GLY A 421 -2.86 8.45 15.36
N GLU A 422 -2.98 9.68 15.83
CA GLU A 422 -3.80 10.73 15.22
C GLU A 422 -3.01 11.59 14.22
N LYS A 423 -1.71 11.78 14.48
CA LYS A 423 -0.82 12.66 13.70
C LYS A 423 0.47 11.96 13.27
N ILE A 424 0.87 10.90 13.95
CA ILE A 424 2.06 10.11 13.65
C ILE A 424 1.72 8.63 13.51
N MET A 425 2.44 7.95 12.64
CA MET A 425 2.35 6.50 12.47
C MET A 425 3.73 5.90 12.65
N PHE A 426 3.83 4.87 13.50
CA PHE A 426 5.05 4.10 13.69
C PHE A 426 5.02 2.82 12.85
N TYR A 427 6.08 2.58 12.09
CA TYR A 427 6.34 1.32 11.42
C TYR A 427 7.67 0.77 11.93
N PHE A 428 7.60 0.11 13.09
CA PHE A 428 8.77 -0.21 13.89
C PHE A 428 9.03 -1.71 13.96
N HIS A 429 10.29 -2.08 14.20
CA HIS A 429 10.70 -3.46 14.45
C HIS A 429 9.86 -4.07 15.56
N ARG A 430 9.09 -5.11 15.22
CA ARG A 430 8.21 -5.83 16.15
C ARG A 430 8.96 -6.34 17.38
N ASN A 431 10.17 -6.87 17.19
CA ASN A 431 10.96 -7.39 18.32
C ASN A 431 11.33 -6.28 19.31
N LYS A 432 11.54 -5.06 18.86
CA LYS A 432 11.81 -3.91 19.71
C LYS A 432 10.57 -3.42 20.44
N LEU A 433 9.42 -3.48 19.79
CA LEU A 433 8.15 -3.22 20.46
C LEU A 433 7.87 -4.26 21.57
N LEU A 434 8.14 -5.54 21.30
CA LEU A 434 8.04 -6.61 22.30
C LEU A 434 9.07 -6.47 23.44
N GLU A 435 10.23 -5.88 23.17
CA GLU A 435 11.28 -5.64 24.18
C GLU A 435 10.92 -4.48 25.11
N TYR A 436 10.47 -3.34 24.54
CA TYR A 436 10.31 -2.09 25.30
C TYR A 436 8.88 -1.82 25.75
N VAL A 437 7.91 -2.06 24.90
CA VAL A 437 6.49 -1.73 25.13
C VAL A 437 5.55 -2.90 24.80
N PRO A 438 5.77 -4.10 25.36
CA PRO A 438 4.99 -5.28 24.98
C PRO A 438 3.50 -5.17 25.29
N ASN A 439 3.12 -4.32 26.26
CA ASN A 439 1.77 -4.23 26.79
C ASN A 439 1.25 -2.78 26.96
N ASN A 440 1.99 -1.78 26.53
CA ASN A 440 1.66 -0.37 26.83
C ASN A 440 2.18 0.57 25.74
N ILE A 441 1.38 0.86 24.75
CA ILE A 441 1.73 1.77 23.64
C ILE A 441 1.03 3.12 23.75
N LEU A 442 -0.09 3.22 24.50
CA LEU A 442 -0.91 4.42 24.52
C LEU A 442 -0.14 5.64 24.99
N SER A 443 0.67 5.50 26.06
CA SER A 443 1.52 6.59 26.55
C SER A 443 2.43 7.12 25.46
N ALA A 444 3.13 6.25 24.74
CA ALA A 444 4.07 6.63 23.69
C ALA A 444 3.34 7.30 22.51
N ILE A 445 2.27 6.68 21.97
CA ILE A 445 1.62 7.20 20.78
C ILE A 445 0.94 8.55 21.05
N HIS A 446 0.31 8.73 22.22
CA HIS A 446 -0.25 10.02 22.63
C HIS A 446 0.82 11.09 22.81
N LEU A 447 1.96 10.75 23.42
CA LEU A 447 3.06 11.70 23.59
C LEU A 447 3.56 12.20 22.22
N TRP A 448 3.78 11.29 21.28
CA TRP A 448 4.27 11.66 19.94
C TRP A 448 3.20 12.37 19.09
N ASP A 449 1.94 12.02 19.21
CA ASP A 449 0.83 12.80 18.61
C ASP A 449 0.81 14.24 19.16
N ASN A 450 1.07 14.42 20.45
CA ASN A 450 1.17 15.75 21.08
C ASN A 450 2.41 16.51 20.58
N ILE A 451 3.58 15.86 20.50
CA ILE A 451 4.82 16.49 20.00
C ILE A 451 4.62 16.99 18.56
N VAL A 452 4.05 16.16 17.69
CA VAL A 452 3.71 16.57 16.33
C VAL A 452 2.68 17.71 16.36
N GLY A 453 1.65 17.60 17.21
CA GLY A 453 0.62 18.61 17.37
C GLY A 453 1.16 19.97 17.80
N TRP A 454 2.05 20.02 18.77
CA TRP A 454 2.67 21.29 19.21
C TRP A 454 3.49 21.93 18.09
N GLN A 455 4.23 21.15 17.31
CA GLN A 455 4.94 21.70 16.15
C GLN A 455 3.96 22.21 15.06
N GLN A 456 2.85 21.51 14.84
CA GLN A 456 1.80 21.94 13.92
C GLN A 456 1.09 23.21 14.40
N GLU A 457 0.85 23.34 15.71
CA GLU A 457 0.32 24.57 16.33
C GLU A 457 1.28 25.75 16.12
N LEU A 458 2.58 25.54 16.36
CA LEU A 458 3.60 26.55 16.11
C LEU A 458 3.61 27.06 14.66
N MET A 459 3.28 26.17 13.71
CA MET A 459 3.20 26.49 12.28
C MET A 459 1.81 26.99 11.84
N GLY A 460 0.80 26.97 12.71
CA GLY A 460 -0.58 27.29 12.34
C GLY A 460 -1.28 26.26 11.44
N ILE A 461 -0.81 25.01 11.44
CA ILE A 461 -1.37 23.93 10.61
C ILE A 461 -2.71 23.47 11.15
N ASP A 462 -2.98 23.65 12.44
CA ASP A 462 -4.23 23.21 13.09
C ASP A 462 -5.49 23.87 12.50
N ASP A 463 -5.38 25.04 11.86
CA ASP A 463 -6.50 25.71 11.20
C ASP A 463 -7.09 24.90 10.03
N VAL A 464 -6.31 24.02 9.43
CA VAL A 464 -6.71 23.20 8.28
C VAL A 464 -6.86 21.70 8.62
N ARG A 465 -6.44 21.27 9.81
CA ARG A 465 -6.58 19.89 10.27
C ARG A 465 -7.85 19.71 11.13
N PRO A 466 -8.44 18.48 11.12
CA PRO A 466 -8.21 17.40 10.16
C PRO A 466 -9.07 17.51 8.88
N SER A 467 -9.82 18.59 8.71
CA SER A 467 -10.85 18.70 7.67
C SER A 467 -10.33 18.80 6.23
N GLN A 468 -9.11 19.33 6.07
CA GLN A 468 -8.48 19.51 4.77
C GLN A 468 -7.15 18.75 4.67
N VAL A 469 -6.44 18.56 5.79
CA VAL A 469 -5.19 17.80 5.89
C VAL A 469 -5.30 16.79 7.02
N ASN A 470 -5.16 15.50 6.71
CA ASN A 470 -5.30 14.41 7.69
C ASN A 470 -4.19 13.36 7.62
N ASN A 471 -3.16 13.57 6.78
CA ASN A 471 -2.03 12.66 6.65
C ASN A 471 -1.21 12.59 7.94
N HIS A 472 -0.55 11.44 8.14
CA HIS A 472 0.34 11.20 9.27
C HIS A 472 1.81 11.47 8.91
N LEU A 473 2.59 11.82 9.90
CA LEU A 473 4.03 11.64 9.82
C LEU A 473 4.34 10.15 9.95
N PHE A 474 5.16 9.61 9.07
CA PHE A 474 5.51 8.19 9.04
C PHE A 474 6.90 7.96 9.59
N ALA A 475 6.96 7.38 10.79
CA ALA A 475 8.20 7.08 11.48
C ALA A 475 8.60 5.62 11.31
N ILE A 476 9.83 5.39 10.87
CA ILE A 476 10.40 4.06 10.66
C ILE A 476 11.57 3.80 11.60
N SER A 477 11.94 2.53 11.76
CA SER A 477 13.08 2.11 12.60
C SER A 477 14.14 1.39 11.78
N PRO A 478 14.95 2.10 10.99
CA PRO A 478 16.03 1.49 10.21
C PRO A 478 17.09 0.83 11.10
N GLU A 479 17.81 -0.15 10.55
CA GLU A 479 18.93 -0.81 11.25
C GLU A 479 20.24 0.00 11.18
N GLY A 480 20.32 0.96 10.25
CA GLY A 480 21.40 1.93 10.10
C GLY A 480 20.91 3.36 10.25
N SER A 481 21.83 4.32 10.23
CA SER A 481 21.56 5.77 10.33
C SER A 481 20.82 6.18 11.61
N TYR A 482 21.45 7.00 12.44
CA TYR A 482 20.98 7.27 13.79
C TYR A 482 19.57 7.90 13.84
N MET A 483 19.40 9.07 13.24
CA MET A 483 18.13 9.78 13.05
C MET A 483 18.20 10.59 11.76
N TRP A 484 17.07 10.77 11.11
CA TRP A 484 16.98 11.58 9.89
C TRP A 484 15.52 11.87 9.50
N ALA A 485 15.33 12.92 8.70
CA ALA A 485 14.04 13.26 8.10
C ALA A 485 14.18 13.50 6.60
N SER A 486 13.23 12.99 5.84
CA SER A 486 13.10 13.21 4.39
C SER A 486 11.65 13.50 4.01
N ASP A 487 11.36 13.72 2.74
CA ASP A 487 10.00 13.60 2.26
C ASP A 487 9.47 12.19 2.56
N TYR A 488 8.21 12.11 2.94
CA TYR A 488 7.42 10.92 3.22
C TYR A 488 7.73 10.17 4.51
N GLN A 489 8.89 10.36 5.17
CA GLN A 489 9.23 9.56 6.34
C GLN A 489 10.32 10.20 7.22
N ILE A 490 10.32 9.80 8.49
CA ILE A 490 11.38 10.07 9.46
C ILE A 490 11.95 8.74 9.99
N GLY A 491 13.24 8.67 10.23
CA GLY A 491 13.93 7.47 10.68
C GLY A 491 14.50 7.60 12.07
N PHE A 492 14.27 6.59 12.92
CA PHE A 492 14.91 6.44 14.23
C PHE A 492 15.57 5.08 14.29
N VAL A 493 16.88 5.00 14.45
CA VAL A 493 17.58 3.72 14.47
C VAL A 493 16.92 2.75 15.48
N TYR A 494 16.71 1.50 15.06
CA TYR A 494 15.93 0.53 15.83
C TYR A 494 16.47 0.28 17.26
N THR A 495 17.77 0.49 17.49
CA THR A 495 18.40 0.37 18.81
C THR A 495 18.06 1.53 19.76
N TYR A 496 17.53 2.63 19.22
CA TYR A 496 17.15 3.82 20.01
C TYR A 496 15.68 3.81 20.43
N LEU A 497 14.87 2.86 19.97
CA LEU A 497 13.43 2.84 20.20
C LEU A 497 13.03 2.81 21.66
N GLY A 498 13.84 2.22 22.56
CA GLY A 498 13.60 2.27 24.01
C GLY A 498 13.61 3.68 24.58
N ASN A 499 14.36 4.60 23.98
CA ASN A 499 14.42 5.98 24.43
C ASN A 499 13.22 6.84 24.00
N ILE A 500 12.54 6.44 22.93
CA ILE A 500 11.40 7.21 22.38
C ILE A 500 10.03 6.56 22.66
N LEU A 501 10.00 5.29 23.05
CA LEU A 501 8.76 4.56 23.33
C LEU A 501 8.41 4.49 24.83
N LEU A 502 9.37 4.76 25.71
CA LEU A 502 9.14 4.79 27.15
C LEU A 502 9.03 6.25 27.60
N GLU A 503 7.84 6.66 28.07
CA GLU A 503 7.57 8.03 28.48
C GLU A 503 8.58 8.54 29.50
N ASP A 504 8.90 7.73 30.52
CA ASP A 504 9.89 8.07 31.53
C ASP A 504 11.27 8.33 30.92
N ASN A 505 11.66 7.63 29.86
CA ASN A 505 12.92 7.86 29.17
C ASN A 505 12.89 9.17 28.36
N VAL A 506 11.78 9.41 27.65
CA VAL A 506 11.60 10.65 26.87
C VAL A 506 11.64 11.87 27.76
N MET A 507 10.99 11.80 28.91
CA MET A 507 10.84 12.92 29.85
C MET A 507 12.04 13.12 30.80
N ALA A 508 12.85 12.08 31.01
CA ALA A 508 13.95 12.10 31.99
C ALA A 508 15.30 12.54 31.43
N ALA A 509 15.54 12.34 30.14
CA ALA A 509 16.85 12.63 29.53
C ALA A 509 16.80 13.90 28.70
N GLU A 510 17.81 14.71 28.83
CA GLU A 510 17.96 16.00 28.15
C GLU A 510 17.81 15.89 26.62
N ASP A 511 18.20 14.76 26.02
CA ASP A 511 18.26 14.61 24.56
C ASP A 511 17.23 13.65 23.96
N ASN A 512 16.52 12.85 24.73
CA ASN A 512 15.66 11.78 24.16
C ASN A 512 14.44 12.32 23.42
N ALA A 513 13.85 13.42 23.87
CA ALA A 513 12.78 14.11 23.14
C ALA A 513 13.35 15.06 22.08
N TRP A 514 14.50 15.71 22.38
CA TRP A 514 15.07 16.76 21.55
C TRP A 514 15.46 16.26 20.14
N GLY A 515 16.16 15.12 20.05
CA GLY A 515 16.59 14.55 18.77
C GLY A 515 15.41 14.20 17.85
N PRO A 516 14.46 13.37 18.27
CA PRO A 516 13.27 13.08 17.47
C PRO A 516 12.44 14.32 17.13
N ALA A 517 12.31 15.29 18.05
CA ALA A 517 11.61 16.54 17.79
C ALA A 517 12.36 17.42 16.76
N HIS A 518 13.69 17.33 16.73
CA HIS A 518 14.54 17.96 15.71
C HIS A 518 14.27 17.35 14.32
N GLU A 519 14.20 16.04 14.20
CA GLU A 519 13.87 15.38 12.92
C GLU A 519 12.45 15.71 12.46
N ILE A 520 11.47 15.73 13.36
CA ILE A 520 10.11 16.20 13.05
C ILE A 520 10.15 17.68 12.63
N GLY A 521 10.99 18.48 13.28
CA GLY A 521 11.23 19.89 12.93
C GLY A 521 11.70 20.06 11.48
N HIS A 522 12.54 19.17 10.97
CA HIS A 522 12.93 19.19 9.55
C HIS A 522 11.76 19.01 8.58
N VAL A 523 10.69 18.35 8.98
CA VAL A 523 9.48 18.25 8.18
C VAL A 523 8.74 19.59 8.13
N HIS A 524 8.75 20.35 9.22
CA HIS A 524 7.94 21.57 9.39
C HIS A 524 8.67 22.88 9.05
N GLN A 525 9.99 22.89 8.96
CA GLN A 525 10.78 24.12 8.97
C GLN A 525 10.86 24.89 7.65
N ALA A 526 10.24 24.42 6.54
CA ALA A 526 10.49 25.01 5.23
C ALA A 526 10.20 26.54 5.18
N ALA A 527 9.18 27.00 5.92
CA ALA A 527 8.85 28.42 6.02
C ALA A 527 9.95 29.29 6.66
N ILE A 528 10.82 28.71 7.49
CA ILE A 528 11.89 29.41 8.23
C ILE A 528 13.28 28.91 7.86
N ASN A 529 13.37 28.00 6.87
CA ASN A 529 14.62 27.44 6.41
C ASN A 529 15.28 28.37 5.37
N TRP A 530 16.51 28.80 5.63
CA TRP A 530 17.30 29.54 4.67
C TRP A 530 18.67 28.88 4.47
N ALA A 531 19.34 29.27 3.41
CA ALA A 531 20.61 28.66 3.02
C ALA A 531 21.62 28.64 4.19
N SER A 532 22.23 27.48 4.42
CA SER A 532 23.20 27.17 5.48
C SER A 532 22.67 27.19 6.93
N SER A 533 21.34 27.21 7.11
CA SER A 533 20.74 27.28 8.46
C SER A 533 19.78 26.12 8.76
N THR A 534 19.75 25.10 7.92
CA THR A 534 18.83 23.95 8.04
C THR A 534 18.88 23.30 9.42
N GLU A 535 20.08 22.98 9.92
CA GLU A 535 20.29 22.35 11.23
C GLU A 535 20.13 23.32 12.42
N SER A 536 20.02 24.61 12.15
CA SER A 536 19.86 25.63 13.18
C SER A 536 18.42 26.10 13.31
N SER A 537 17.72 26.31 12.18
CA SER A 537 16.36 26.83 12.18
C SER A 537 15.35 25.82 12.72
N ASN A 538 15.56 24.50 12.49
CA ASN A 538 14.69 23.47 13.03
C ASN A 538 14.80 23.31 14.56
N ASN A 539 15.87 23.81 15.21
CA ASN A 539 15.98 23.83 16.67
C ASN A 539 14.89 24.69 17.33
N LEU A 540 14.25 25.59 16.57
CA LEU A 540 13.06 26.28 17.07
C LEU A 540 11.98 25.28 17.50
N PHE A 541 11.76 24.23 16.70
CA PHE A 541 10.77 23.20 16.99
C PHE A 541 11.19 22.31 18.17
N SER A 542 12.46 21.90 18.23
CA SER A 542 12.96 21.09 19.34
C SER A 542 12.93 21.81 20.68
N ASN A 543 13.22 23.12 20.68
CA ASN A 543 13.23 23.93 21.90
C ASN A 543 11.82 24.40 22.32
N PHE A 544 10.83 24.30 21.43
CA PHE A 544 9.43 24.62 21.73
C PHE A 544 8.74 23.50 22.53
N ILE A 545 9.17 22.27 22.35
CA ILE A 545 8.68 21.08 23.03
C ILE A 545 9.36 20.92 24.40
#